data_b8ab10895d5b32f4b76540143eafc463
#
_entry.id   b8ab10895d5b32f4b76540143eafc463
#
_cell.length_a   1.000
_cell.length_b   1.000
_cell.length_c   1.000
_cell.angle_alpha   90.00
_cell.angle_beta   90.00
_cell.angle_gamma   90.00
#
_symmetry.space_group_name_H-M   'P 1'
#
loop_
_entity.id
_entity.type
_entity.pdbx_description
1 polymer ?
#
loop_
_entity_poly.entity_id
_entity_poly.type
_entity_poly.pdbx_seq_one_letter_code
_entity_poly.pdbx_strand_id
1 'polypeptide(L)'
;SSPRAFVHRAHSGHYGIVNTEEGYQNLQRFLFGDLRVDGILDIDDITLPIEVQKRFDAGQNVRASYQFEVAVSIRGCQWQMTRREVRENSAMFRSYEDLFPGKEGTQRKPDRSKSPHLFSVFLDRSKSVKTSKSVSFAIDLKVLVPDYEIDGHLFQQRHYEGGFIYRELILVEAFADAGAPGGWRMKYGMQDINPGKPGID
;
A
#
# COMPACT_ATOMS: atom_id res chain seq x y z
N SER A 1 11.29 -15.59 5.04
CA SER A 1 10.64 -15.51 3.74
C SER A 1 11.44 -14.60 2.83
N SER A 2 11.71 -15.05 1.60
CA SER A 2 12.42 -14.22 0.61
C SER A 2 11.65 -12.93 0.38
N PRO A 3 12.31 -11.78 0.35
CA PRO A 3 11.66 -10.54 -0.01
C PRO A 3 11.12 -10.67 -1.44
N ARG A 4 9.83 -10.45 -1.62
CA ARG A 4 9.22 -10.47 -2.95
C ARG A 4 9.56 -9.17 -3.66
N ALA A 5 10.39 -9.25 -4.70
CA ALA A 5 10.51 -8.16 -5.66
C ALA A 5 9.31 -8.21 -6.60
N PHE A 6 8.63 -7.08 -6.79
CA PHE A 6 7.52 -6.97 -7.70
C PHE A 6 7.96 -6.14 -8.89
N VAL A 7 8.10 -6.78 -10.04
CA VAL A 7 8.30 -6.09 -11.31
C VAL A 7 6.95 -5.93 -11.97
N HIS A 8 6.64 -4.73 -12.36
CA HIS A 8 5.36 -4.30 -12.85
C HIS A 8 5.45 -4.01 -14.37
N ARG A 9 4.39 -4.30 -15.11
CA ARG A 9 4.17 -4.02 -16.54
C ARG A 9 4.89 -4.86 -17.58
N ALA A 10 5.40 -6.01 -17.29
CA ALA A 10 6.22 -6.70 -18.26
C ALA A 10 5.61 -7.99 -18.79
N HIS A 11 4.34 -8.02 -19.09
CA HIS A 11 3.70 -9.20 -19.70
C HIS A 11 3.26 -9.00 -21.15
N SER A 12 4.16 -8.46 -21.99
CA SER A 12 4.01 -8.59 -23.43
C SER A 12 4.83 -9.79 -23.94
N GLY A 13 4.35 -11.02 -23.65
CA GLY A 13 5.02 -12.25 -24.06
C GLY A 13 6.24 -12.63 -23.21
N HIS A 14 6.93 -13.68 -23.62
CA HIS A 14 8.01 -14.35 -22.88
C HIS A 14 9.22 -13.46 -22.55
N TYR A 15 9.44 -12.42 -23.31
CA TYR A 15 10.57 -11.50 -23.19
C TYR A 15 10.19 -10.09 -22.69
N GLY A 16 8.93 -9.84 -22.36
CA GLY A 16 8.46 -8.50 -22.01
C GLY A 16 9.15 -7.90 -20.80
N ILE A 17 9.51 -8.72 -19.82
CA ILE A 17 10.24 -8.26 -18.61
C ILE A 17 11.68 -7.83 -18.95
N VAL A 18 12.31 -8.51 -19.89
CA VAL A 18 13.74 -8.33 -20.19
C VAL A 18 13.99 -7.11 -21.07
N ASN A 19 13.01 -6.71 -21.87
CA ASN A 19 13.16 -5.67 -22.91
C ASN A 19 12.49 -4.33 -22.53
N THR A 20 12.16 -4.11 -21.27
CA THR A 20 11.58 -2.84 -20.83
C THR A 20 12.61 -2.00 -20.09
N GLU A 21 12.62 -0.70 -20.33
CA GLU A 21 13.45 0.25 -19.59
C GLU A 21 13.12 0.20 -18.08
N GLU A 22 11.86 0.04 -17.72
CA GLU A 22 11.41 -0.11 -16.34
C GLU A 22 12.04 -1.34 -15.67
N GLY A 23 12.00 -2.50 -16.33
CA GLY A 23 12.61 -3.74 -15.86
C GLY A 23 14.12 -3.61 -15.68
N TYR A 24 14.79 -3.04 -16.66
CA TYR A 24 16.23 -2.78 -16.63
C TYR A 24 16.62 -1.85 -15.48
N GLN A 25 15.95 -0.74 -15.32
CA GLN A 25 16.22 0.24 -14.26
C GLN A 25 15.93 -0.33 -12.87
N ASN A 26 14.86 -1.12 -12.72
CA ASN A 26 14.56 -1.79 -11.46
C ASN A 26 15.59 -2.87 -11.13
N LEU A 27 16.04 -3.63 -12.13
CA LEU A 27 17.11 -4.61 -11.95
C LEU A 27 18.42 -3.94 -11.54
N GLN A 28 18.80 -2.83 -12.18
CA GLN A 28 19.99 -2.07 -11.79
C GLN A 28 19.90 -1.59 -10.34
N ARG A 29 18.74 -1.04 -9.91
CA ARG A 29 18.55 -0.62 -8.52
C ARG A 29 18.57 -1.78 -7.54
N PHE A 30 18.03 -2.93 -7.92
CA PHE A 30 18.09 -4.15 -7.11
C PHE A 30 19.54 -4.63 -6.90
N LEU A 31 20.35 -4.59 -7.97
CA LEU A 31 21.73 -5.10 -7.92
C LEU A 31 22.73 -4.10 -7.29
N PHE A 32 22.51 -2.80 -7.50
CA PHE A 32 23.48 -1.76 -7.19
C PHE A 32 22.94 -0.65 -6.28
N GLY A 33 21.66 -0.69 -5.94
CA GLY A 33 21.06 0.27 -5.04
C GLY A 33 21.60 0.16 -3.62
N ASP A 34 21.67 1.28 -2.94
CA ASP A 34 22.22 1.41 -1.59
C ASP A 34 21.15 1.56 -0.50
N LEU A 35 19.87 1.59 -0.89
CA LEU A 35 18.75 1.67 0.03
C LEU A 35 17.61 0.76 -0.42
N ARG A 36 17.21 -0.17 0.46
CA ARG A 36 15.96 -0.91 0.32
C ARG A 36 14.88 -0.26 1.19
N VAL A 37 13.70 -0.07 0.62
CA VAL A 37 12.53 0.44 1.33
C VAL A 37 11.41 -0.60 1.25
N ASP A 38 10.93 -1.02 2.40
CA ASP A 38 9.77 -1.90 2.55
C ASP A 38 8.59 -1.09 3.10
N GLY A 39 7.45 -1.18 2.43
CA GLY A 39 6.20 -0.60 2.88
C GLY A 39 5.32 -1.67 3.54
N ILE A 40 5.05 -1.51 4.82
CA ILE A 40 4.15 -2.36 5.60
C ILE A 40 3.06 -1.45 6.16
N LEU A 41 1.80 -1.84 5.98
CA LEU A 41 0.67 -1.08 6.48
C LEU A 41 0.16 -1.70 7.78
N ASP A 42 0.41 -1.02 8.89
CA ASP A 42 -0.21 -1.36 10.17
C ASP A 42 -1.58 -0.71 10.26
N ILE A 43 -2.59 -1.52 10.54
CA ILE A 43 -3.99 -1.11 10.63
C ILE A 43 -4.42 -1.28 12.07
N ASP A 44 -4.70 -0.16 12.74
CA ASP A 44 -5.12 -0.15 14.15
C ASP A 44 -6.61 -0.37 14.31
N ASP A 45 -7.40 0.18 13.39
CA ASP A 45 -8.85 0.10 13.39
C ASP A 45 -9.41 0.23 11.98
N ILE A 46 -10.57 -0.37 11.76
CA ILE A 46 -11.39 -0.17 10.55
C ILE A 46 -12.80 0.14 11.02
N THR A 47 -13.24 1.35 10.74
CA THR A 47 -14.62 1.75 11.00
C THR A 47 -15.55 1.04 10.05
N LEU A 48 -16.37 0.14 10.59
CA LEU A 48 -17.42 -0.50 9.81
C LEU A 48 -18.56 0.50 9.55
N PRO A 49 -19.25 0.40 8.41
CA PRO A 49 -20.45 1.16 8.18
C PRO A 49 -21.50 0.92 9.26
N ILE A 50 -22.27 1.93 9.61
CA ILE A 50 -23.20 1.89 10.77
C ILE A 50 -24.13 0.67 10.74
N GLU A 51 -24.68 0.34 9.58
CA GLU A 51 -25.59 -0.80 9.43
C GLU A 51 -24.85 -2.14 9.53
N VAL A 52 -23.61 -2.21 9.06
CA VAL A 52 -22.75 -3.39 9.20
C VAL A 52 -22.31 -3.54 10.64
N GLN A 53 -21.93 -2.45 11.31
CA GLN A 53 -21.56 -2.44 12.73
C GLN A 53 -22.70 -2.94 13.62
N LYS A 54 -23.94 -2.47 13.41
CA LYS A 54 -25.11 -2.95 14.17
C LYS A 54 -25.29 -4.47 14.07
N ARG A 55 -25.07 -5.02 12.88
CA ARG A 55 -25.20 -6.47 12.65
C ARG A 55 -24.06 -7.25 13.29
N PHE A 56 -22.84 -6.70 13.19
CA PHE A 56 -21.69 -7.25 13.88
C PHE A 56 -21.88 -7.27 15.41
N ASP A 57 -22.39 -6.17 15.99
CA ASP A 57 -22.69 -6.06 17.43
C ASP A 57 -23.82 -6.99 17.87
N ALA A 58 -24.73 -7.32 16.95
CA ALA A 58 -25.77 -8.33 17.16
C ALA A 58 -25.25 -9.78 17.04
N GLY A 59 -23.95 -9.99 16.84
CA GLY A 59 -23.33 -11.30 16.75
C GLY A 59 -23.49 -11.99 15.39
N GLN A 60 -23.88 -11.25 14.33
CA GLN A 60 -23.93 -11.80 12.98
C GLN A 60 -22.51 -11.92 12.39
N ASN A 61 -22.30 -12.94 11.58
CA ASN A 61 -21.01 -13.15 10.91
C ASN A 61 -20.84 -12.12 9.80
N VAL A 62 -19.92 -11.17 10.02
CA VAL A 62 -19.56 -10.13 9.05
C VAL A 62 -18.23 -10.49 8.42
N ARG A 63 -18.24 -10.69 7.11
CA ARG A 63 -17.03 -10.89 6.29
C ARG A 63 -16.82 -9.68 5.41
N ALA A 64 -15.59 -9.21 5.32
CA ALA A 64 -15.19 -8.15 4.41
C ALA A 64 -13.80 -8.45 3.87
N SER A 65 -13.59 -8.19 2.58
CA SER A 65 -12.29 -8.37 1.94
C SER A 65 -11.76 -7.01 1.50
N TYR A 66 -10.73 -6.55 2.20
CA TYR A 66 -10.07 -5.28 1.89
C TYR A 66 -9.02 -5.47 0.81
N GLN A 67 -9.00 -4.54 -0.11
CA GLN A 67 -8.05 -4.51 -1.21
C GLN A 67 -7.17 -3.27 -1.06
N PHE A 68 -5.86 -3.48 -1.13
CA PHE A 68 -4.86 -2.44 -0.97
C PHE A 68 -4.17 -2.20 -2.31
N GLU A 69 -4.39 -1.02 -2.88
CA GLU A 69 -3.65 -0.55 -4.04
C GLU A 69 -2.51 0.35 -3.59
N VAL A 70 -1.37 0.22 -4.24
CA VAL A 70 -0.22 1.08 -3.97
C VAL A 70 0.56 1.37 -5.25
N ALA A 71 0.99 2.61 -5.37
CA ALA A 71 1.95 3.01 -6.40
C ALA A 71 3.11 3.76 -5.76
N VAL A 72 4.35 3.42 -6.14
CA VAL A 72 5.56 4.09 -5.67
C VAL A 72 6.26 4.73 -6.85
N SER A 73 6.41 6.06 -6.77
CA SER A 73 7.07 6.88 -7.80
C SER A 73 8.30 7.56 -7.22
N ILE A 74 9.42 7.52 -7.92
CA ILE A 74 10.66 8.19 -7.51
C ILE A 74 10.81 9.49 -8.28
N ARG A 75 11.20 10.55 -7.58
CA ARG A 75 11.50 11.83 -8.22
C ARG A 75 12.62 11.67 -9.25
N GLY A 76 12.35 12.13 -10.49
CA GLY A 76 13.27 12.00 -11.61
C GLY A 76 13.09 10.72 -12.44
N CYS A 77 12.15 9.84 -12.08
CA CYS A 77 11.72 8.73 -12.91
C CYS A 77 10.37 9.03 -13.58
N GLN A 78 10.24 8.67 -14.85
CA GLN A 78 8.97 8.85 -15.59
C GLN A 78 8.01 7.68 -15.41
N TRP A 79 8.42 6.64 -14.70
CA TRP A 79 7.63 5.42 -14.43
C TRP A 79 7.52 5.17 -12.92
N GLN A 80 6.56 4.34 -12.56
CA GLN A 80 6.39 3.88 -11.18
C GLN A 80 7.35 2.72 -10.90
N MET A 81 8.00 2.75 -9.73
CA MET A 81 8.91 1.67 -9.30
C MET A 81 8.17 0.38 -8.99
N THR A 82 6.98 0.53 -8.46
CA THR A 82 6.02 -0.56 -8.28
C THR A 82 4.62 0.01 -8.33
N ARG A 83 3.68 -0.82 -8.80
CA ARG A 83 2.26 -0.53 -8.80
C ARG A 83 1.49 -1.82 -8.56
N ARG A 84 0.51 -1.75 -7.69
CA ARG A 84 -0.44 -2.81 -7.42
C ARG A 84 -1.83 -2.24 -7.52
N GLU A 85 -2.64 -2.81 -8.38
CA GLU A 85 -4.00 -2.36 -8.64
C GLU A 85 -4.94 -3.56 -8.79
N VAL A 86 -6.20 -3.38 -8.39
CA VAL A 86 -7.24 -4.41 -8.51
C VAL A 86 -7.44 -4.80 -9.97
N ARG A 87 -7.52 -3.81 -10.86
CA ARG A 87 -7.71 -4.06 -12.31
C ARG A 87 -6.60 -4.86 -12.97
N GLU A 88 -5.41 -4.94 -12.35
CA GLU A 88 -4.26 -5.70 -12.83
C GLU A 88 -4.07 -7.00 -12.04
N ASN A 89 -5.02 -7.38 -11.19
CA ASN A 89 -4.95 -8.53 -10.29
C ASN A 89 -3.67 -8.56 -9.43
N SER A 90 -3.16 -7.39 -9.09
CA SER A 90 -1.92 -7.22 -8.33
C SER A 90 -2.11 -6.59 -6.95
N ALA A 91 -3.32 -6.13 -6.61
CA ALA A 91 -3.65 -5.59 -5.31
C ALA A 91 -3.44 -6.63 -4.19
N MET A 92 -3.10 -6.14 -3.01
CA MET A 92 -3.05 -6.99 -1.82
C MET A 92 -4.44 -7.18 -1.24
N PHE A 93 -4.69 -8.36 -0.70
CA PHE A 93 -5.96 -8.70 -0.05
C PHE A 93 -5.73 -9.07 1.41
N ARG A 94 -6.65 -8.62 2.28
CA ARG A 94 -6.81 -9.13 3.65
C ARG A 94 -8.29 -9.17 3.99
N SER A 95 -8.69 -10.24 4.64
CA SER A 95 -10.03 -10.29 5.24
C SER A 95 -10.09 -9.50 6.55
N TYR A 96 -11.28 -9.10 6.94
CA TYR A 96 -11.49 -8.45 8.24
C TYR A 96 -11.05 -9.36 9.40
N GLU A 97 -11.33 -10.66 9.28
CA GLU A 97 -10.95 -11.67 10.28
C GLU A 97 -9.43 -11.87 10.37
N ASP A 98 -8.71 -11.75 9.26
CA ASP A 98 -7.24 -11.77 9.27
C ASP A 98 -6.67 -10.58 10.02
N LEU A 99 -7.23 -9.39 9.77
CA LEU A 99 -6.74 -8.14 10.37
C LEU A 99 -7.15 -8.03 11.84
N PHE A 100 -8.36 -8.48 12.18
CA PHE A 100 -8.97 -8.39 13.51
C PHE A 100 -9.51 -9.75 13.95
N PRO A 101 -8.65 -10.70 14.31
CA PRO A 101 -9.08 -12.02 14.78
C PRO A 101 -9.83 -11.92 16.11
N GLY A 102 -10.77 -12.82 16.35
CA GLY A 102 -11.52 -12.89 17.59
C GLY A 102 -12.90 -13.46 17.40
N LYS A 103 -13.64 -13.56 18.50
CA LYS A 103 -15.03 -14.05 18.48
C LYS A 103 -15.97 -12.93 18.05
N GLU A 104 -17.03 -13.29 17.35
CA GLU A 104 -18.14 -12.42 17.02
C GLU A 104 -18.70 -11.73 18.26
N GLY A 105 -19.13 -10.45 18.12
CA GLY A 105 -19.69 -9.68 19.24
C GLY A 105 -18.68 -9.22 20.29
N THR A 106 -17.37 -9.43 20.09
CA THR A 106 -16.32 -8.92 20.99
C THR A 106 -15.46 -7.86 20.29
N GLN A 107 -14.95 -6.90 21.08
CA GLN A 107 -13.96 -5.95 20.56
C GLN A 107 -12.72 -6.72 20.11
N ARG A 108 -12.45 -6.69 18.82
CA ARG A 108 -11.29 -7.37 18.22
C ARG A 108 -10.08 -6.47 18.30
N LYS A 109 -8.91 -7.08 18.48
CA LYS A 109 -7.62 -6.38 18.44
C LYS A 109 -6.93 -6.65 17.10
N PRO A 110 -6.20 -5.67 16.56
CA PRO A 110 -5.47 -5.86 15.32
C PRO A 110 -4.38 -6.93 15.48
N ASP A 111 -4.28 -7.81 14.49
CA ASP A 111 -3.18 -8.77 14.37
C ASP A 111 -2.10 -8.20 13.44
N ARG A 112 -1.09 -7.58 14.02
CA ARG A 112 0.00 -6.98 13.26
C ARG A 112 0.85 -7.99 12.49
N SER A 113 0.78 -9.28 12.80
CA SER A 113 1.44 -10.32 12.01
C SER A 113 0.81 -10.48 10.62
N LYS A 114 -0.41 -9.99 10.45
CA LYS A 114 -1.19 -9.98 9.21
C LYS A 114 -1.13 -8.65 8.46
N SER A 115 -0.41 -7.66 8.99
CA SER A 115 -0.18 -6.38 8.33
C SER A 115 0.27 -6.60 6.88
N PRO A 116 -0.41 -6.01 5.87
CA PRO A 116 -0.05 -6.23 4.48
C PRO A 116 1.30 -5.61 4.15
N HIS A 117 2.19 -6.41 3.57
CA HIS A 117 3.41 -5.90 2.97
C HIS A 117 3.07 -5.35 1.58
N LEU A 118 3.04 -4.03 1.45
CA LEU A 118 2.58 -3.35 0.25
C LEU A 118 3.61 -3.42 -0.88
N PHE A 119 4.88 -3.14 -0.56
CA PHE A 119 5.94 -3.11 -1.57
C PHE A 119 7.33 -3.29 -0.96
N SER A 120 8.27 -3.66 -1.82
CA SER A 120 9.71 -3.49 -1.62
C SER A 120 10.28 -2.79 -2.84
N VAL A 121 10.99 -1.70 -2.65
CA VAL A 121 11.70 -0.98 -3.72
C VAL A 121 13.15 -0.77 -3.34
N PHE A 122 14.00 -0.69 -4.37
CA PHE A 122 15.42 -0.43 -4.21
C PHE A 122 15.74 0.93 -4.81
N LEU A 123 16.44 1.76 -4.04
CA LEU A 123 16.80 3.11 -4.42
C LEU A 123 18.32 3.21 -4.57
N ASP A 124 18.74 4.03 -5.51
CA ASP A 124 20.13 4.28 -5.82
C ASP A 124 20.39 5.78 -5.69
N ARG A 125 21.17 6.14 -4.69
CA ARG A 125 21.53 7.53 -4.41
C ARG A 125 22.35 8.18 -5.54
N SER A 126 23.09 7.40 -6.30
CA SER A 126 23.85 7.92 -7.43
C SER A 126 22.96 8.46 -8.55
N LYS A 127 21.72 7.96 -8.62
CA LYS A 127 20.69 8.38 -9.59
C LYS A 127 19.79 9.52 -9.06
N SER A 128 20.12 10.10 -7.91
CA SER A 128 19.37 11.23 -7.37
C SER A 128 19.50 12.46 -8.24
N VAL A 129 18.36 13.13 -8.50
CA VAL A 129 18.31 14.43 -9.19
C VAL A 129 18.63 15.61 -8.27
N LYS A 130 18.82 15.36 -6.96
CA LYS A 130 19.17 16.40 -5.98
C LYS A 130 20.66 16.47 -5.75
N THR A 131 21.17 17.69 -5.63
CA THR A 131 22.58 17.96 -5.29
C THR A 131 22.97 17.35 -3.94
N SER A 132 22.03 17.27 -2.99
CA SER A 132 22.22 16.63 -1.70
C SER A 132 22.33 15.11 -1.74
N LYS A 133 22.15 14.51 -2.92
CA LYS A 133 22.06 13.05 -3.11
C LYS A 133 21.02 12.37 -2.19
N SER A 134 20.02 13.12 -1.74
CA SER A 134 18.85 12.55 -1.10
C SER A 134 17.92 11.92 -2.15
N VAL A 135 17.21 10.87 -1.80
CA VAL A 135 16.26 10.21 -2.67
C VAL A 135 14.84 10.55 -2.21
N SER A 136 14.05 11.13 -3.11
CA SER A 136 12.65 11.47 -2.83
C SER A 136 11.73 10.57 -3.62
N PHE A 137 10.71 10.05 -2.97
CA PHE A 137 9.70 9.21 -3.59
C PHE A 137 8.32 9.50 -3.00
N ALA A 138 7.30 9.13 -3.73
CA ALA A 138 5.90 9.26 -3.35
C ALA A 138 5.25 7.88 -3.30
N ILE A 139 4.38 7.68 -2.33
CA ILE A 139 3.56 6.48 -2.17
C ILE A 139 2.10 6.93 -2.28
N ASP A 140 1.38 6.51 -3.31
CA ASP A 140 -0.08 6.66 -3.42
C ASP A 140 -0.71 5.36 -2.90
N LEU A 141 -1.33 5.42 -1.73
CA LEU A 141 -1.98 4.30 -1.06
C LEU A 141 -3.49 4.47 -1.12
N LYS A 142 -4.19 3.41 -1.52
CA LYS A 142 -5.65 3.34 -1.52
C LYS A 142 -6.12 2.05 -0.87
N VAL A 143 -7.19 2.13 -0.10
CA VAL A 143 -7.87 0.99 0.49
C VAL A 143 -9.30 0.92 -0.04
N LEU A 144 -9.59 -0.15 -0.75
CA LEU A 144 -10.91 -0.41 -1.31
C LEU A 144 -11.65 -1.43 -0.46
N VAL A 145 -12.95 -1.23 -0.33
CA VAL A 145 -13.85 -2.26 0.22
C VAL A 145 -14.84 -2.61 -0.87
N PRO A 146 -14.74 -3.80 -1.46
CA PRO A 146 -15.67 -4.17 -2.52
C PRO A 146 -17.09 -4.35 -1.99
N ASP A 147 -17.29 -5.23 -1.00
CA ASP A 147 -18.60 -5.56 -0.43
C ASP A 147 -18.45 -6.20 0.95
N TYR A 148 -19.52 -6.12 1.75
CA TYR A 148 -19.66 -6.84 3.01
C TYR A 148 -20.58 -8.04 2.82
N GLU A 149 -20.18 -9.19 3.30
CA GLU A 149 -21.02 -10.38 3.41
C GLU A 149 -21.46 -10.54 4.86
N ILE A 150 -22.76 -10.68 5.09
CA ILE A 150 -23.36 -10.83 6.40
C ILE A 150 -24.18 -12.11 6.40
N ASP A 151 -23.85 -13.07 7.26
CA ASP A 151 -24.49 -14.40 7.34
C ASP A 151 -24.62 -15.10 5.97
N GLY A 152 -23.59 -14.94 5.10
CA GLY A 152 -23.58 -15.52 3.76
C GLY A 152 -24.38 -14.73 2.71
N HIS A 153 -24.96 -13.60 3.06
CA HIS A 153 -25.66 -12.71 2.14
C HIS A 153 -24.82 -11.47 1.81
N LEU A 154 -24.66 -11.19 0.51
CA LEU A 154 -23.94 -10.04 0.04
C LEU A 154 -24.68 -8.74 0.42
N PHE A 155 -24.02 -7.89 1.19
CA PHE A 155 -24.56 -6.58 1.57
C PHE A 155 -23.84 -5.49 0.79
N GLN A 156 -24.45 -5.05 -0.31
CA GLN A 156 -23.91 -3.97 -1.12
C GLN A 156 -24.15 -2.63 -0.41
N GLN A 157 -23.09 -2.00 0.05
CA GLN A 157 -23.15 -0.60 0.42
C GLN A 157 -23.02 0.28 -0.83
N ARG A 158 -24.12 0.90 -1.20
CA ARG A 158 -24.10 2.02 -2.14
C ARG A 158 -23.43 3.20 -1.42
N HIS A 159 -22.33 3.69 -1.99
CA HIS A 159 -21.67 4.98 -1.74
C HIS A 159 -20.35 4.95 -0.96
N TYR A 160 -19.28 4.70 -1.72
CA TYR A 160 -18.13 5.58 -1.67
C TYR A 160 -17.89 6.09 -3.11
N GLU A 161 -18.06 7.37 -3.35
CA GLU A 161 -17.61 7.99 -4.60
C GLU A 161 -16.11 7.70 -4.74
N GLY A 162 -15.74 6.96 -5.80
CA GLY A 162 -14.37 6.56 -6.05
C GLY A 162 -14.00 5.14 -5.60
N GLY A 163 -14.86 4.38 -4.90
CA GLY A 163 -14.65 2.96 -4.57
C GLY A 163 -13.55 2.68 -3.53
N PHE A 164 -13.11 3.66 -2.75
CA PHE A 164 -12.14 3.48 -1.66
C PHE A 164 -12.59 4.15 -0.36
N ILE A 165 -12.21 3.52 0.77
CA ILE A 165 -12.48 4.04 2.12
C ILE A 165 -11.33 4.90 2.65
N TYR A 166 -10.17 4.78 2.04
CA TYR A 166 -8.98 5.51 2.43
C TYR A 166 -8.10 5.77 1.22
N ARG A 167 -7.56 6.97 1.11
CA ARG A 167 -6.53 7.32 0.14
C ARG A 167 -5.60 8.36 0.72
N GLU A 168 -4.30 8.12 0.58
CA GLU A 168 -3.28 9.04 1.05
C GLU A 168 -2.08 9.06 0.12
N LEU A 169 -1.56 10.25 -0.12
CA LEU A 169 -0.29 10.47 -0.78
C LEU A 169 0.77 10.77 0.26
N ILE A 170 1.78 9.90 0.36
CA ILE A 170 2.89 10.05 1.29
C ILE A 170 4.13 10.44 0.49
N LEU A 171 4.68 11.61 0.80
CA LEU A 171 5.93 12.10 0.20
C LEU A 171 7.06 11.79 1.17
N VAL A 172 8.09 11.10 0.71
CA VAL A 172 9.24 10.70 1.52
C VAL A 172 10.53 11.22 0.91
N GLU A 173 11.42 11.73 1.77
CA GLU A 173 12.79 12.04 1.42
C GLU A 173 13.74 11.27 2.33
N ALA A 174 14.54 10.38 1.74
CA ALA A 174 15.57 9.62 2.43
C ALA A 174 16.96 10.23 2.14
N PHE A 175 17.76 10.40 3.18
CA PHE A 175 19.13 10.91 3.08
C PHE A 175 20.07 10.15 4.01
N ALA A 176 21.31 10.00 3.56
CA ALA A 176 22.32 9.31 4.35
C ALA A 176 22.66 10.11 5.62
N ASP A 177 22.69 9.42 6.75
CA ASP A 177 23.07 9.98 8.04
C ASP A 177 23.84 8.92 8.84
N ALA A 178 25.14 9.09 8.93
CA ALA A 178 26.01 8.12 9.62
C ALA A 178 25.68 7.95 11.12
N GLY A 179 24.99 8.92 11.73
CA GLY A 179 24.54 8.85 13.11
C GLY A 179 23.21 8.14 13.31
N ALA A 180 22.49 7.82 12.23
CA ALA A 180 21.20 7.14 12.31
C ALA A 180 21.32 5.62 12.23
N PRO A 181 20.42 4.85 12.87
CA PRO A 181 20.36 3.40 12.71
C PRO A 181 20.24 3.03 11.23
N GLY A 182 21.12 2.13 10.75
CA GLY A 182 21.15 1.74 9.34
C GLY A 182 21.75 2.79 8.39
N GLY A 183 22.28 3.92 8.90
CA GLY A 183 22.94 4.94 8.09
C GLY A 183 22.00 5.85 7.29
N TRP A 184 20.69 5.81 7.56
CA TRP A 184 19.68 6.58 6.83
C TRP A 184 18.71 7.29 7.77
N ARG A 185 18.29 8.46 7.37
CA ARG A 185 17.20 9.22 7.99
C ARG A 185 16.14 9.55 6.94
N MET A 186 14.87 9.54 7.35
CA MET A 186 13.74 9.88 6.48
C MET A 186 12.97 11.07 7.03
N LYS A 187 12.52 11.93 6.12
CA LYS A 187 11.48 12.92 6.36
C LYS A 187 10.28 12.55 5.51
N TYR A 188 9.09 12.75 6.02
CA TYR A 188 7.87 12.48 5.28
C TYR A 188 6.82 13.56 5.51
N GLY A 189 5.96 13.72 4.53
CA GLY A 189 4.73 14.50 4.59
C GLY A 189 3.59 13.66 4.07
N MET A 190 2.40 13.81 4.66
CA MET A 190 1.21 13.07 4.30
C MET A 190 0.17 14.07 3.79
N GLN A 191 -0.49 13.72 2.68
CA GLN A 191 -1.59 14.48 2.11
C GLN A 191 -2.81 13.56 2.00
N ASP A 192 -3.81 13.84 2.83
CA ASP A 192 -5.10 13.16 2.78
C ASP A 192 -5.84 13.57 1.50
N ILE A 193 -6.17 12.58 0.67
CA ILE A 193 -6.91 12.77 -0.59
C ILE A 193 -8.29 12.10 -0.49
N ASN A 194 -8.79 11.87 0.71
CA ASN A 194 -10.07 11.20 0.91
C ASN A 194 -11.23 12.07 0.41
N PRO A 195 -12.12 11.55 -0.45
CA PRO A 195 -13.32 12.26 -0.86
C PRO A 195 -14.23 12.42 0.37
N GLY A 196 -14.62 13.65 0.65
CA GLY A 196 -15.57 13.99 1.72
C GLY A 196 -14.98 14.61 2.98
N LYS A 197 -13.66 14.73 3.12
CA LYS A 197 -13.09 15.65 4.10
C LYS A 197 -12.90 17.03 3.45
N PRO A 198 -13.40 18.12 4.06
CA PRO A 198 -13.08 19.45 3.58
C PRO A 198 -11.57 19.63 3.58
N GLY A 199 -11.01 20.05 2.45
CA GLY A 199 -9.61 20.38 2.35
C GLY A 199 -9.24 21.36 3.47
N ILE A 200 -8.14 21.12 4.13
CA ILE A 200 -7.56 22.10 5.02
C ILE A 200 -6.92 23.13 4.08
N ASP A 201 -7.58 24.31 3.96
CA ASP A 201 -7.04 25.48 3.29
C ASP A 201 -5.80 26.02 4.03
#